data_4cb3549146ed8fe9c0f073017f933eb6
#
_entry.id   4cb3549146ed8fe9c0f073017f933eb6
#
_cell.length_a   1.000
_cell.length_b   1.000
_cell.length_c   1.000
_cell.angle_alpha   90.00
_cell.angle_beta   90.00
_cell.angle_gamma   90.00
#
_symmetry.space_group_name_H-M   'P 1'
#
loop_
_entity.id
_entity.type
_entity.pdbx_description
1 polymer ?
#
loop_
_entity_poly.entity_id
_entity_poly.type
_entity_poly.pdbx_seq_one_letter_code
_entity_poly.pdbx_strand_id
1 'polypeptide(L)'
;MLACCSAASALDYQIEANIRYDKYPETVLDILQPSAPALANRPGIIVIHGGGWIQGDKEMMLDQYCLPLIRHGFVVANVEYRLARAAPAPAAVSDVLRAAGWFHDHAARYNVDPNRILVSGGSAGGHLALMVGMTPAAANLGPSIKIAGVIDFFGIADVADQLEGPNAREYAAQWIPERQPDRLELARQMSPATYVRKGLPPILALHGDADPVVPYQQSVNLTKAIRSAGGDAELITVAGGKHGFTPQEMDELWPQIFKWLKKHKIST
;
A
#
# COMPACT_ATOMS: atom_id res chain seq x y z
N MET A 1 -24.06 -26.12 39.31
CA MET A 1 -23.92 -24.88 38.49
C MET A 1 -22.47 -24.70 38.15
N LEU A 2 -22.09 -25.14 36.95
CA LEU A 2 -20.73 -24.88 36.40
C LEU A 2 -20.80 -23.54 35.67
N ALA A 3 -20.09 -22.54 36.19
CA ALA A 3 -19.93 -21.26 35.53
C ALA A 3 -18.99 -21.46 34.33
N CYS A 4 -19.56 -21.38 33.14
CA CYS A 4 -18.77 -21.28 31.88
C CYS A 4 -18.16 -19.87 31.82
N CYS A 5 -16.94 -19.72 32.32
CA CYS A 5 -16.12 -18.55 31.99
C CYS A 5 -15.72 -18.69 30.52
N SER A 6 -16.44 -17.95 29.64
CA SER A 6 -15.94 -17.68 28.32
C SER A 6 -14.66 -16.82 28.47
N ALA A 7 -13.52 -17.44 28.33
CA ALA A 7 -12.27 -16.69 28.14
C ALA A 7 -12.44 -15.83 26.88
N ALA A 8 -12.53 -14.52 27.04
CA ALA A 8 -12.34 -13.60 25.93
C ALA A 8 -10.98 -13.95 25.33
N SER A 9 -10.93 -14.38 24.07
CA SER A 9 -9.68 -14.64 23.39
C SER A 9 -8.90 -13.33 23.40
N ALA A 10 -7.75 -13.32 24.08
CA ALA A 10 -6.83 -12.19 23.98
C ALA A 10 -6.54 -11.95 22.50
N LEU A 11 -6.55 -10.69 22.07
CA LEU A 11 -6.17 -10.34 20.71
C LEU A 11 -4.78 -10.91 20.44
N ASP A 12 -4.59 -11.58 19.30
CA ASP A 12 -3.31 -12.16 18.90
C ASP A 12 -2.26 -11.10 18.58
N TYR A 13 -2.56 -9.83 18.81
CA TYR A 13 -1.69 -8.68 18.52
C TYR A 13 -1.87 -7.54 19.54
N GLN A 14 -0.84 -6.70 19.61
CA GLN A 14 -0.85 -5.44 20.35
C GLN A 14 -0.96 -4.29 19.35
N ILE A 15 -1.61 -3.20 19.77
CA ILE A 15 -1.76 -2.00 18.95
C ILE A 15 -1.26 -0.77 19.72
N GLU A 16 -0.42 0.05 19.08
CA GLU A 16 -0.11 1.42 19.47
C GLU A 16 -0.76 2.33 18.43
N ALA A 17 -1.90 2.94 18.81
CA ALA A 17 -2.78 3.61 17.87
C ALA A 17 -2.51 5.12 17.76
N ASN A 18 -2.81 5.70 16.58
CA ASN A 18 -2.81 7.13 16.29
C ASN A 18 -1.47 7.82 16.57
N ILE A 19 -0.36 7.15 16.26
CA ILE A 19 0.98 7.70 16.36
C ILE A 19 1.15 8.75 15.25
N ARG A 20 1.51 9.98 15.62
CA ARG A 20 1.78 11.04 14.64
C ARG A 20 3.12 10.80 13.94
N TYR A 21 3.11 10.78 12.60
CA TYR A 21 4.31 10.72 11.79
C TYR A 21 4.65 12.06 11.12
N ASP A 22 3.71 13.02 11.10
CA ASP A 22 3.92 14.39 10.63
C ASP A 22 3.00 15.36 11.40
N LYS A 23 3.03 16.64 11.03
CA LYS A 23 2.36 17.76 11.73
C LYS A 23 0.85 17.88 11.51
N TYR A 24 0.29 17.23 10.49
CA TYR A 24 -1.14 17.35 10.18
C TYR A 24 -1.99 16.39 11.04
N PRO A 25 -3.26 16.74 11.34
CA PRO A 25 -4.12 15.88 12.17
C PRO A 25 -4.32 14.48 11.57
N GLU A 26 -4.42 14.38 10.23
CA GLU A 26 -4.64 13.15 9.50
C GLU A 26 -3.36 12.31 9.32
N THR A 27 -2.18 12.88 9.61
CA THR A 27 -0.92 12.17 9.43
C THR A 27 -0.58 11.31 10.65
N VAL A 28 -1.37 10.27 10.86
CA VAL A 28 -1.23 9.28 11.93
C VAL A 28 -1.13 7.87 11.37
N LEU A 29 -0.59 6.97 12.16
CA LEU A 29 -0.56 5.54 11.86
C LEU A 29 -0.77 4.72 13.13
N ASP A 30 -1.16 3.47 12.96
CA ASP A 30 -1.18 2.48 14.02
C ASP A 30 -0.07 1.47 13.80
N ILE A 31 0.64 1.12 14.87
CA ILE A 31 1.56 -0.02 14.85
C ILE A 31 0.87 -1.22 15.47
N LEU A 32 0.74 -2.28 14.67
CA LEU A 32 0.19 -3.56 15.10
C LEU A 32 1.31 -4.61 15.14
N GLN A 33 1.48 -5.27 16.27
CA GLN A 33 2.52 -6.25 16.51
C GLN A 33 1.94 -7.57 16.98
N PRO A 34 2.46 -8.75 16.53
CA PRO A 34 2.06 -10.02 17.11
C PRO A 34 2.31 -10.04 18.62
N SER A 35 1.35 -10.55 19.41
CA SER A 35 1.50 -10.71 20.86
C SER A 35 2.52 -11.79 21.26
N ALA A 36 2.91 -12.67 20.33
CA ALA A 36 3.96 -13.66 20.56
C ALA A 36 5.32 -13.01 20.91
N PRO A 37 6.19 -13.67 21.70
CA PRO A 37 7.47 -13.11 22.10
C PRO A 37 8.22 -12.51 20.92
N ALA A 38 8.80 -11.34 21.13
CA ALA A 38 9.48 -10.59 20.09
C ALA A 38 10.67 -11.39 19.54
N LEU A 39 10.51 -11.94 18.35
CA LEU A 39 11.66 -12.35 17.55
C LEU A 39 12.37 -11.09 17.10
N ALA A 40 13.66 -11.00 17.29
CA ALA A 40 14.46 -9.91 16.73
C ALA A 40 14.36 -9.93 15.19
N ASN A 41 14.43 -8.75 14.56
CA ASN A 41 14.49 -8.63 13.10
C ASN A 41 13.24 -9.16 12.37
N ARG A 42 12.04 -8.80 12.83
CA ARG A 42 10.79 -9.11 12.12
C ARG A 42 10.72 -8.36 10.79
N PRO A 43 10.04 -8.89 9.76
CA PRO A 43 9.67 -8.09 8.62
C PRO A 43 8.65 -7.02 9.02
N GLY A 44 8.78 -5.81 8.45
CA GLY A 44 7.80 -4.75 8.59
C GLY A 44 6.98 -4.57 7.32
N ILE A 45 5.75 -4.08 7.44
CA ILE A 45 4.95 -3.71 6.29
C ILE A 45 4.12 -2.46 6.58
N ILE A 46 4.11 -1.55 5.63
CA ILE A 46 3.28 -0.36 5.61
C ILE A 46 2.02 -0.70 4.83
N VAL A 47 0.84 -0.56 5.43
CA VAL A 47 -0.45 -0.82 4.79
C VAL A 47 -1.18 0.50 4.62
N ILE A 48 -1.65 0.77 3.39
CA ILE A 48 -2.25 2.05 3.00
C ILE A 48 -3.65 1.80 2.46
N HIS A 49 -4.64 2.52 3.01
CA HIS A 49 -6.04 2.35 2.63
C HIS A 49 -6.36 2.93 1.25
N GLY A 50 -7.42 2.41 0.63
CA GLY A 50 -8.01 2.89 -0.61
C GLY A 50 -8.98 4.06 -0.41
N GLY A 51 -9.92 4.21 -1.38
CA GLY A 51 -10.98 5.23 -1.32
C GLY A 51 -10.77 6.39 -2.28
N GLY A 52 -10.05 6.20 -3.39
CA GLY A 52 -9.88 7.22 -4.45
C GLY A 52 -9.22 8.51 -3.98
N TRP A 53 -8.43 8.46 -2.91
CA TRP A 53 -7.81 9.63 -2.25
C TRP A 53 -8.81 10.65 -1.67
N ILE A 54 -10.11 10.37 -1.72
CA ILE A 54 -11.19 11.31 -1.30
C ILE A 54 -11.96 10.81 -0.08
N GLN A 55 -11.86 9.53 0.24
CA GLN A 55 -12.56 8.87 1.35
C GLN A 55 -11.77 7.67 1.87
N GLY A 56 -12.30 7.02 2.92
CA GLY A 56 -11.67 5.88 3.58
C GLY A 56 -10.88 6.27 4.80
N ASP A 57 -10.43 5.26 5.51
CA ASP A 57 -9.61 5.34 6.71
C ASP A 57 -8.77 4.07 6.87
N LYS A 58 -7.81 4.10 7.79
CA LYS A 58 -6.91 2.97 8.05
C LYS A 58 -7.63 1.74 8.63
N GLU A 59 -8.76 1.94 9.32
CA GLU A 59 -9.56 0.86 9.93
C GLU A 59 -10.07 -0.13 8.87
N MET A 60 -10.34 0.32 7.65
CA MET A 60 -10.77 -0.52 6.52
C MET A 60 -9.77 -1.64 6.17
N MET A 61 -8.50 -1.47 6.55
CA MET A 61 -7.44 -2.41 6.19
C MET A 61 -7.21 -3.51 7.23
N LEU A 62 -7.85 -3.40 8.41
CA LEU A 62 -7.51 -4.25 9.56
C LEU A 62 -7.73 -5.73 9.26
N ASP A 63 -8.96 -6.13 8.98
CA ASP A 63 -9.34 -7.55 8.93
C ASP A 63 -8.76 -8.28 7.74
N GLN A 64 -8.87 -7.71 6.56
CA GLN A 64 -8.55 -8.37 5.31
C GLN A 64 -7.08 -8.28 4.93
N TYR A 65 -6.37 -7.22 5.39
CA TYR A 65 -4.97 -6.97 5.02
C TYR A 65 -4.01 -7.05 6.20
N CYS A 66 -4.28 -6.38 7.32
CA CYS A 66 -3.34 -6.33 8.44
C CYS A 66 -3.29 -7.65 9.23
N LEU A 67 -4.43 -8.23 9.60
CA LEU A 67 -4.46 -9.43 10.46
C LEU A 67 -3.77 -10.65 9.83
N PRO A 68 -3.92 -10.98 8.54
CA PRO A 68 -3.17 -12.07 7.92
C PRO A 68 -1.66 -11.87 8.01
N LEU A 69 -1.17 -10.65 7.82
CA LEU A 69 0.25 -10.30 7.91
C LEU A 69 0.78 -10.43 9.34
N ILE A 70 0.02 -9.97 10.33
CA ILE A 70 0.37 -10.08 11.75
C ILE A 70 0.50 -11.56 12.16
N ARG A 71 -0.45 -12.40 11.74
CA ARG A 71 -0.41 -13.87 11.99
C ARG A 71 0.82 -14.55 11.36
N HIS A 72 1.38 -13.94 10.33
CA HIS A 72 2.64 -14.39 9.70
C HIS A 72 3.88 -13.66 10.24
N GLY A 73 3.76 -13.00 11.39
CA GLY A 73 4.89 -12.44 12.14
C GLY A 73 5.35 -11.05 11.70
N PHE A 74 4.61 -10.38 10.81
CA PHE A 74 4.92 -9.00 10.43
C PHE A 74 4.56 -8.01 11.52
N VAL A 75 5.32 -6.94 11.60
CA VAL A 75 4.90 -5.70 12.26
C VAL A 75 4.27 -4.82 11.20
N VAL A 76 3.04 -4.39 11.42
CA VAL A 76 2.25 -3.60 10.47
C VAL A 76 2.19 -2.14 10.91
N ALA A 77 2.55 -1.21 10.02
CA ALA A 77 2.24 0.20 10.13
C ALA A 77 0.99 0.48 9.25
N ASN A 78 -0.16 0.64 9.87
CA ASN A 78 -1.43 0.92 9.20
C ASN A 78 -1.63 2.44 9.11
N VAL A 79 -1.59 3.00 7.90
CA VAL A 79 -1.34 4.43 7.67
C VAL A 79 -2.60 5.16 7.25
N GLU A 80 -2.87 6.30 7.92
CA GLU A 80 -3.80 7.35 7.52
C GLU A 80 -3.04 8.44 6.75
N TYR A 81 -3.71 9.13 5.84
CA TYR A 81 -3.14 10.23 5.05
C TYR A 81 -4.18 11.29 4.74
N ARG A 82 -3.76 12.50 4.38
CA ARG A 82 -4.68 13.60 4.02
C ARG A 82 -5.45 13.26 2.76
N LEU A 83 -6.77 13.20 2.89
CA LEU A 83 -7.70 13.09 1.77
C LEU A 83 -7.80 14.41 1.00
N ALA A 84 -8.26 14.37 -0.25
CA ALA A 84 -8.35 15.53 -1.14
C ALA A 84 -9.12 16.72 -0.56
N ARG A 85 -10.11 16.47 0.34
CA ARG A 85 -10.85 17.52 1.06
C ARG A 85 -9.95 18.35 2.02
N ALA A 86 -8.93 17.72 2.59
CA ALA A 86 -7.95 18.39 3.45
C ALA A 86 -6.81 19.01 2.62
N ALA A 87 -6.31 18.26 1.63
CA ALA A 87 -5.31 18.74 0.69
C ALA A 87 -5.31 17.90 -0.59
N PRO A 88 -5.43 18.52 -1.79
CA PRO A 88 -5.33 17.80 -3.06
C PRO A 88 -3.93 17.24 -3.30
N ALA A 89 -3.73 16.56 -4.44
CA ALA A 89 -2.40 16.11 -4.87
C ALA A 89 -1.39 17.28 -4.84
N PRO A 90 -0.14 17.04 -4.41
CA PRO A 90 0.51 15.74 -4.12
C PRO A 90 0.45 15.30 -2.64
N ALA A 91 -0.44 15.88 -1.82
CA ALA A 91 -0.41 15.75 -0.36
C ALA A 91 -0.38 14.27 0.11
N ALA A 92 -1.30 13.43 -0.37
CA ALA A 92 -1.38 12.02 0.02
C ALA A 92 -0.07 11.27 -0.28
N VAL A 93 0.55 11.50 -1.46
CA VAL A 93 1.84 10.90 -1.82
C VAL A 93 2.94 11.35 -0.86
N SER A 94 3.02 12.66 -0.58
CA SER A 94 4.00 13.19 0.36
C SER A 94 3.82 12.63 1.78
N ASP A 95 2.58 12.42 2.21
CA ASP A 95 2.27 11.89 3.52
C ASP A 95 2.71 10.43 3.66
N VAL A 96 2.38 9.56 2.70
CA VAL A 96 2.79 8.14 2.79
C VAL A 96 4.31 7.95 2.64
N LEU A 97 4.99 8.83 1.89
CA LEU A 97 6.46 8.84 1.86
C LEU A 97 7.04 9.20 3.23
N ARG A 98 6.45 10.17 3.95
CA ARG A 98 6.85 10.51 5.32
C ARG A 98 6.53 9.40 6.32
N ALA A 99 5.35 8.77 6.19
CA ALA A 99 5.00 7.61 7.02
C ALA A 99 6.02 6.47 6.84
N ALA A 100 6.44 6.22 5.60
CA ALA A 100 7.46 5.22 5.29
C ALA A 100 8.81 5.57 5.91
N GLY A 101 9.25 6.84 5.79
CA GLY A 101 10.45 7.34 6.47
C GLY A 101 10.36 7.19 7.99
N TRP A 102 9.24 7.60 8.57
CA TRP A 102 9.02 7.47 10.00
C TRP A 102 9.10 6.01 10.48
N PHE A 103 8.45 5.08 9.78
CA PHE A 103 8.47 3.66 10.16
C PHE A 103 9.86 3.05 10.03
N HIS A 104 10.60 3.40 8.99
CA HIS A 104 12.00 3.00 8.83
C HIS A 104 12.88 3.49 9.98
N ASP A 105 12.78 4.77 10.34
CA ASP A 105 13.61 5.39 11.38
C ASP A 105 13.28 4.86 12.78
N HIS A 106 12.05 4.35 12.99
CA HIS A 106 11.60 3.74 14.24
C HIS A 106 11.61 2.20 14.23
N ALA A 107 12.13 1.58 13.16
CA ALA A 107 12.11 0.12 12.98
C ALA A 107 12.68 -0.65 14.18
N ALA A 108 13.79 -0.17 14.75
CA ALA A 108 14.43 -0.79 15.90
C ALA A 108 13.54 -0.81 17.15
N ARG A 109 12.72 0.25 17.38
CA ARG A 109 11.75 0.32 18.50
C ARG A 109 10.75 -0.83 18.46
N TYR A 110 10.40 -1.29 17.27
CA TYR A 110 9.39 -2.33 17.03
C TYR A 110 10.00 -3.69 16.65
N ASN A 111 11.30 -3.88 16.84
CA ASN A 111 12.05 -5.08 16.45
C ASN A 111 11.92 -5.44 14.96
N VAL A 112 11.77 -4.43 14.10
CA VAL A 112 11.71 -4.56 12.65
C VAL A 112 13.11 -4.47 12.04
N ASP A 113 13.40 -5.33 11.07
CA ASP A 113 14.56 -5.19 10.21
C ASP A 113 14.30 -4.11 9.16
N PRO A 114 15.02 -2.98 9.17
CA PRO A 114 14.81 -1.89 8.22
C PRO A 114 15.08 -2.28 6.76
N ASN A 115 15.81 -3.38 6.52
CA ASN A 115 16.02 -3.91 5.17
C ASN A 115 14.89 -4.83 4.68
N ARG A 116 13.91 -5.12 5.54
CA ARG A 116 12.77 -6.02 5.26
C ARG A 116 11.44 -5.29 5.43
N ILE A 117 11.40 -3.99 5.11
CA ILE A 117 10.18 -3.19 5.10
C ILE A 117 9.54 -3.26 3.72
N LEU A 118 8.28 -3.71 3.68
CA LEU A 118 7.41 -3.70 2.51
C LEU A 118 6.43 -2.55 2.57
N VAL A 119 5.76 -2.34 1.44
CA VAL A 119 4.58 -1.49 1.38
C VAL A 119 3.47 -2.18 0.61
N SER A 120 2.22 -1.99 1.05
CA SER A 120 1.03 -2.57 0.42
C SER A 120 -0.16 -1.64 0.54
N GLY A 121 -1.14 -1.84 -0.34
CA GLY A 121 -2.41 -1.14 -0.29
C GLY A 121 -3.34 -1.56 -1.42
N GLY A 122 -4.61 -1.15 -1.33
CA GLY A 122 -5.61 -1.44 -2.35
C GLY A 122 -6.12 -0.17 -3.05
N SER A 123 -6.37 -0.24 -4.37
CA SER A 123 -6.93 0.90 -5.13
C SER A 123 -6.04 2.15 -5.04
N ALA A 124 -6.56 3.27 -4.55
CA ALA A 124 -5.75 4.44 -4.25
C ALA A 124 -4.60 4.14 -3.27
N GLY A 125 -4.79 3.22 -2.32
CA GLY A 125 -3.71 2.74 -1.45
C GLY A 125 -2.66 1.91 -2.19
N GLY A 126 -3.07 1.12 -3.18
CA GLY A 126 -2.15 0.41 -4.10
C GLY A 126 -1.30 1.38 -4.92
N HIS A 127 -1.94 2.43 -5.46
CA HIS A 127 -1.23 3.54 -6.09
C HIS A 127 -0.19 4.16 -5.13
N LEU A 128 -0.61 4.52 -3.91
CA LEU A 128 0.28 5.12 -2.92
C LEU A 128 1.42 4.18 -2.51
N ALA A 129 1.15 2.86 -2.44
CA ALA A 129 2.18 1.85 -2.20
C ALA A 129 3.21 1.77 -3.35
N LEU A 130 2.74 1.82 -4.60
CA LEU A 130 3.61 1.92 -5.77
C LEU A 130 4.43 3.22 -5.74
N MET A 131 3.83 4.35 -5.36
CA MET A 131 4.56 5.61 -5.21
C MET A 131 5.65 5.52 -4.15
N VAL A 132 5.40 4.89 -2.99
CA VAL A 132 6.45 4.68 -1.96
C VAL A 132 7.60 3.84 -2.51
N GLY A 133 7.32 2.76 -3.24
CA GLY A 133 8.34 1.86 -3.78
C GLY A 133 9.09 2.40 -5.00
N MET A 134 8.48 3.28 -5.77
CA MET A 134 8.99 3.67 -7.10
C MET A 134 9.49 5.11 -7.19
N THR A 135 9.02 6.03 -6.33
CA THR A 135 9.41 7.45 -6.41
C THR A 135 10.88 7.63 -6.07
N PRO A 136 11.69 8.20 -6.97
CA PRO A 136 13.09 8.51 -6.68
C PRO A 136 13.21 9.77 -5.82
N ALA A 137 14.28 9.88 -5.05
CA ALA A 137 14.56 11.09 -4.25
C ALA A 137 14.54 12.39 -5.07
N ALA A 138 14.96 12.32 -6.33
CA ALA A 138 14.98 13.47 -7.25
C ALA A 138 13.57 14.03 -7.57
N ALA A 139 12.49 13.29 -7.31
CA ALA A 139 11.14 13.78 -7.50
C ALA A 139 10.72 14.83 -6.43
N ASN A 140 11.47 14.94 -5.32
CA ASN A 140 11.23 15.89 -4.23
C ASN A 140 9.82 15.84 -3.61
N LEU A 141 9.18 14.67 -3.62
CA LEU A 141 7.83 14.46 -3.05
C LEU A 141 7.85 14.09 -1.56
N GLY A 142 8.98 13.66 -1.04
CA GLY A 142 9.18 13.25 0.37
C GLY A 142 10.45 12.43 0.56
N PRO A 143 10.65 11.85 1.76
CA PRO A 143 11.77 10.94 2.03
C PRO A 143 11.76 9.75 1.08
N SER A 144 12.94 9.30 0.66
CA SER A 144 13.10 8.07 -0.12
C SER A 144 13.83 7.06 0.75
N ILE A 145 13.19 5.94 1.04
CA ILE A 145 13.76 4.82 1.77
C ILE A 145 13.88 3.60 0.88
N LYS A 146 14.73 2.65 1.25
CA LYS A 146 14.79 1.38 0.56
C LYS A 146 13.62 0.49 0.99
N ILE A 147 12.78 0.12 0.03
CA ILE A 147 11.67 -0.81 0.21
C ILE A 147 12.10 -2.21 -0.27
N ALA A 148 11.79 -3.25 0.52
CA ALA A 148 12.12 -4.64 0.21
C ALA A 148 11.19 -5.24 -0.86
N GLY A 149 9.98 -4.71 -1.00
CA GLY A 149 9.00 -5.12 -2.01
C GLY A 149 7.70 -4.34 -1.91
N VAL A 150 6.93 -4.35 -2.99
CA VAL A 150 5.61 -3.73 -3.07
C VAL A 150 4.56 -4.81 -3.34
N ILE A 151 3.46 -4.80 -2.60
CA ILE A 151 2.27 -5.61 -2.88
C ILE A 151 1.15 -4.66 -3.26
N ASP A 152 0.81 -4.64 -4.53
CA ASP A 152 -0.18 -3.75 -5.13
C ASP A 152 -1.49 -4.50 -5.40
N PHE A 153 -2.54 -4.17 -4.67
CA PHE A 153 -3.87 -4.68 -4.92
C PHE A 153 -4.64 -3.68 -5.80
N PHE A 154 -4.82 -4.02 -7.07
CA PHE A 154 -5.60 -3.26 -8.07
C PHE A 154 -5.37 -1.74 -8.01
N GLY A 155 -4.13 -1.31 -7.84
CA GLY A 155 -3.75 0.10 -7.75
C GLY A 155 -3.72 0.81 -9.10
N ILE A 156 -3.81 2.14 -9.01
CA ILE A 156 -3.72 3.01 -10.19
C ILE A 156 -2.24 3.23 -10.54
N ALA A 157 -1.81 2.79 -11.71
CA ALA A 157 -0.43 2.98 -12.18
C ALA A 157 -0.24 4.24 -13.03
N ASP A 158 -1.31 4.66 -13.71
CA ASP A 158 -1.37 5.87 -14.55
C ASP A 158 -2.55 6.74 -14.12
N VAL A 159 -2.25 7.81 -13.39
CA VAL A 159 -3.26 8.77 -12.90
C VAL A 159 -3.80 9.63 -14.03
N ALA A 160 -2.98 9.92 -15.06
CA ALA A 160 -3.43 10.72 -16.19
C ALA A 160 -4.54 10.01 -16.98
N ASP A 161 -4.47 8.68 -17.14
CA ASP A 161 -5.52 7.85 -17.74
C ASP A 161 -6.84 7.90 -16.94
N GLN A 162 -6.75 8.05 -15.60
CA GLN A 162 -7.93 8.18 -14.74
C GLN A 162 -8.44 9.62 -14.60
N LEU A 163 -7.69 10.58 -15.10
CA LEU A 163 -8.06 11.99 -15.05
C LEU A 163 -8.81 12.46 -16.30
N GLU A 164 -8.46 11.91 -17.45
CA GLU A 164 -9.00 12.27 -18.75
C GLU A 164 -9.23 11.05 -19.65
N GLY A 165 -10.12 11.19 -20.64
CA GLY A 165 -10.41 10.14 -21.61
C GLY A 165 -11.46 9.11 -21.14
N PRO A 166 -11.48 7.93 -21.76
CA PRO A 166 -12.54 6.93 -21.52
C PRO A 166 -12.48 6.30 -20.12
N ASN A 167 -11.34 6.34 -19.49
CA ASN A 167 -11.14 5.81 -18.13
C ASN A 167 -11.23 6.89 -17.05
N ALA A 168 -11.64 8.11 -17.39
CA ALA A 168 -11.76 9.20 -16.43
C ALA A 168 -12.69 8.84 -15.27
N ARG A 169 -12.29 9.24 -14.07
CA ARG A 169 -13.01 8.98 -12.82
C ARG A 169 -13.13 10.26 -12.00
N GLU A 170 -14.30 10.44 -11.41
CA GLU A 170 -14.61 11.62 -10.60
C GLU A 170 -13.64 11.77 -9.41
N TYR A 171 -13.26 10.69 -8.75
CA TYR A 171 -12.33 10.75 -7.64
C TYR A 171 -10.94 11.28 -8.05
N ALA A 172 -10.46 10.99 -9.26
CA ALA A 172 -9.21 11.54 -9.78
C ALA A 172 -9.33 13.04 -10.04
N ALA A 173 -10.49 13.49 -10.59
CA ALA A 173 -10.78 14.90 -10.81
C ALA A 173 -10.95 15.69 -9.49
N GLN A 174 -11.43 15.05 -8.43
CA GLN A 174 -11.50 15.66 -7.10
C GLN A 174 -10.11 15.74 -6.45
N TRP A 175 -9.25 14.73 -6.66
CA TRP A 175 -7.89 14.70 -6.11
C TRP A 175 -6.94 15.64 -6.85
N ILE A 176 -7.09 15.78 -8.17
CA ILE A 176 -6.36 16.75 -9.01
C ILE A 176 -7.40 17.64 -9.69
N PRO A 177 -7.89 18.70 -9.00
CA PRO A 177 -8.99 19.53 -9.50
C PRO A 177 -8.58 20.39 -10.69
N GLU A 178 -9.56 20.82 -11.52
CA GLU A 178 -9.34 21.62 -12.72
C GLU A 178 -8.59 22.94 -12.46
N ARG A 179 -8.77 23.52 -11.27
CA ARG A 179 -8.06 24.75 -10.87
C ARG A 179 -6.56 24.54 -10.60
N GLN A 180 -6.09 23.30 -10.60
CA GLN A 180 -4.68 22.98 -10.37
C GLN A 180 -3.87 23.36 -11.60
N PRO A 181 -2.86 24.25 -11.49
CA PRO A 181 -1.94 24.54 -12.59
C PRO A 181 -1.26 23.25 -13.07
N ASP A 182 -1.03 23.17 -14.36
CA ASP A 182 -0.30 22.04 -14.99
C ASP A 182 -0.86 20.67 -14.58
N ARG A 183 -2.19 20.57 -14.51
CA ARG A 183 -2.94 19.42 -14.00
C ARG A 183 -2.49 18.08 -14.56
N LEU A 184 -2.28 17.99 -15.89
CA LEU A 184 -1.80 16.76 -16.53
C LEU A 184 -0.35 16.43 -16.19
N GLU A 185 0.48 17.44 -16.03
CA GLU A 185 1.86 17.22 -15.61
C GLU A 185 1.92 16.74 -14.16
N LEU A 186 1.10 17.33 -13.28
CA LEU A 186 0.95 16.82 -11.92
C LEU A 186 0.43 15.37 -11.92
N ALA A 187 -0.56 15.03 -12.76
CA ALA A 187 -1.04 13.66 -12.88
C ALA A 187 0.08 12.69 -13.31
N ARG A 188 0.94 13.08 -14.25
CA ARG A 188 2.10 12.27 -14.62
C ARG A 188 3.09 12.12 -13.48
N GLN A 189 3.37 13.18 -12.72
CA GLN A 189 4.23 13.13 -11.53
C GLN A 189 3.65 12.23 -10.44
N MET A 190 2.33 12.14 -10.35
CA MET A 190 1.63 11.24 -9.44
C MET A 190 1.46 9.82 -10.00
N SER A 191 1.90 9.53 -11.21
CA SER A 191 1.77 8.21 -11.83
C SER A 191 2.99 7.33 -11.56
N PRO A 192 2.86 6.19 -10.86
CA PRO A 192 3.95 5.21 -10.71
C PRO A 192 4.62 4.82 -12.04
N ALA A 193 3.85 4.73 -13.12
CA ALA A 193 4.35 4.40 -14.46
C ALA A 193 5.44 5.36 -14.94
N THR A 194 5.44 6.62 -14.50
CA THR A 194 6.49 7.63 -14.80
C THR A 194 7.86 7.24 -14.21
N TYR A 195 7.88 6.46 -13.14
CA TYR A 195 9.08 6.13 -12.38
C TYR A 195 9.65 4.74 -12.70
N VAL A 196 9.17 4.11 -13.75
CA VAL A 196 9.69 2.80 -14.19
C VAL A 196 11.17 2.92 -14.57
N ARG A 197 12.00 2.12 -13.92
CA ARG A 197 13.45 2.08 -14.13
C ARG A 197 14.05 0.76 -13.67
N LYS A 198 15.29 0.51 -14.00
CA LYS A 198 16.08 -0.58 -13.41
C LYS A 198 16.32 -0.32 -11.92
N GLY A 199 16.37 -1.39 -11.12
CA GLY A 199 16.69 -1.31 -9.69
C GLY A 199 15.52 -0.93 -8.77
N LEU A 200 14.28 -0.99 -9.29
CA LEU A 200 13.08 -0.94 -8.44
C LEU A 200 13.03 -2.16 -7.51
N PRO A 201 12.38 -2.04 -6.34
CA PRO A 201 12.07 -3.21 -5.52
C PRO A 201 11.22 -4.21 -6.32
N PRO A 202 11.21 -5.51 -5.98
CA PRO A 202 10.27 -6.45 -6.56
C PRO A 202 8.84 -6.01 -6.29
N ILE A 203 7.96 -6.14 -7.30
CA ILE A 203 6.56 -5.72 -7.24
C ILE A 203 5.67 -6.92 -7.54
N LEU A 204 4.71 -7.19 -6.64
CA LEU A 204 3.62 -8.12 -6.85
C LEU A 204 2.33 -7.33 -7.04
N ALA A 205 1.77 -7.36 -8.23
CA ALA A 205 0.45 -6.81 -8.52
C ALA A 205 -0.61 -7.92 -8.49
N LEU A 206 -1.77 -7.64 -7.88
CA LEU A 206 -2.94 -8.51 -7.85
C LEU A 206 -4.13 -7.73 -8.39
N HIS A 207 -4.77 -8.21 -9.47
CA HIS A 207 -5.83 -7.45 -10.12
C HIS A 207 -6.89 -8.38 -10.72
N GLY A 208 -8.16 -8.01 -10.55
CA GLY A 208 -9.28 -8.69 -11.20
C GLY A 208 -9.42 -8.26 -12.67
N ASP A 209 -9.57 -9.22 -13.58
CA ASP A 209 -9.66 -8.91 -15.02
C ASP A 209 -11.03 -8.35 -15.46
N ALA A 210 -12.01 -8.33 -14.53
CA ALA A 210 -13.32 -7.70 -14.71
C ALA A 210 -13.52 -6.47 -13.81
N ASP A 211 -12.44 -5.78 -13.40
CA ASP A 211 -12.49 -4.59 -12.57
C ASP A 211 -13.14 -3.40 -13.32
N PRO A 212 -14.30 -2.89 -12.84
CA PRO A 212 -15.01 -1.78 -13.49
C PRO A 212 -14.52 -0.40 -13.06
N VAL A 213 -13.63 -0.31 -12.07
CA VAL A 213 -13.17 0.95 -11.45
C VAL A 213 -11.79 1.33 -11.93
N VAL A 214 -10.80 0.47 -11.70
CA VAL A 214 -9.44 0.62 -12.21
C VAL A 214 -9.23 -0.38 -13.34
N PRO A 215 -8.99 0.06 -14.58
CA PRO A 215 -8.80 -0.86 -15.69
C PRO A 215 -7.65 -1.85 -15.41
N TYR A 216 -7.92 -3.14 -15.51
CA TYR A 216 -6.94 -4.22 -15.36
C TYR A 216 -5.67 -3.98 -16.19
N GLN A 217 -5.84 -3.33 -17.34
CA GLN A 217 -4.75 -3.01 -18.27
C GLN A 217 -3.67 -2.13 -17.61
N GLN A 218 -3.97 -1.36 -16.57
CA GLN A 218 -2.97 -0.57 -15.84
C GLN A 218 -1.92 -1.46 -15.16
N SER A 219 -2.35 -2.53 -14.48
CA SER A 219 -1.41 -3.51 -13.87
C SER A 219 -0.65 -4.31 -14.93
N VAL A 220 -1.30 -4.68 -16.04
CA VAL A 220 -0.65 -5.36 -17.17
C VAL A 220 0.46 -4.47 -17.77
N ASN A 221 0.15 -3.21 -18.04
CA ASN A 221 1.10 -2.27 -18.63
C ASN A 221 2.27 -1.98 -17.68
N LEU A 222 1.99 -1.73 -16.40
CA LEU A 222 3.02 -1.46 -15.39
C LEU A 222 3.99 -2.63 -15.25
N THR A 223 3.48 -3.84 -15.04
CA THR A 223 4.33 -5.02 -14.85
C THR A 223 5.15 -5.34 -16.09
N LYS A 224 4.57 -5.17 -17.29
CA LYS A 224 5.30 -5.30 -18.56
C LYS A 224 6.41 -4.27 -18.67
N ALA A 225 6.13 -2.99 -18.36
CA ALA A 225 7.11 -1.92 -18.44
C ALA A 225 8.29 -2.14 -17.47
N ILE A 226 7.99 -2.54 -16.22
CA ILE A 226 9.02 -2.85 -15.22
C ILE A 226 9.92 -4.00 -15.69
N ARG A 227 9.33 -5.10 -16.18
CA ARG A 227 10.11 -6.23 -16.73
C ARG A 227 10.97 -5.82 -17.93
N SER A 228 10.43 -4.98 -18.82
CA SER A 228 11.18 -4.47 -19.98
C SER A 228 12.35 -3.56 -19.56
N ALA A 229 12.25 -2.87 -18.42
CA ALA A 229 13.34 -2.10 -17.84
C ALA A 229 14.35 -2.97 -17.04
N GLY A 230 14.19 -4.29 -17.01
CA GLY A 230 15.04 -5.22 -16.27
C GLY A 230 14.74 -5.28 -14.78
N GLY A 231 13.54 -4.87 -14.37
CA GLY A 231 13.02 -5.00 -13.00
C GLY A 231 12.29 -6.33 -12.78
N ASP A 232 11.97 -6.61 -11.51
CA ASP A 232 11.20 -7.80 -11.09
C ASP A 232 9.77 -7.37 -10.76
N ALA A 233 8.81 -7.84 -11.55
CA ALA A 233 7.39 -7.60 -11.31
C ALA A 233 6.59 -8.86 -11.68
N GLU A 234 5.64 -9.21 -10.85
CA GLU A 234 4.69 -10.31 -11.06
C GLU A 234 3.27 -9.77 -11.05
N LEU A 235 2.38 -10.36 -11.86
CA LEU A 235 0.96 -10.06 -11.87
C LEU A 235 0.20 -11.35 -11.62
N ILE A 236 -0.62 -11.35 -10.56
CA ILE A 236 -1.61 -12.37 -10.29
C ILE A 236 -2.96 -11.83 -10.78
N THR A 237 -3.52 -12.50 -11.77
CA THR A 237 -4.84 -12.18 -12.31
C THR A 237 -5.91 -12.97 -11.58
N VAL A 238 -6.90 -12.29 -11.02
CA VAL A 238 -8.09 -12.91 -10.46
C VAL A 238 -9.15 -12.95 -11.56
N ALA A 239 -9.40 -14.15 -12.09
CA ALA A 239 -10.33 -14.32 -13.21
C ALA A 239 -11.77 -13.98 -12.79
N GLY A 240 -12.41 -13.06 -13.52
CA GLY A 240 -13.73 -12.51 -13.20
C GLY A 240 -13.75 -11.61 -11.96
N GLY A 241 -12.61 -11.40 -11.30
CA GLY A 241 -12.46 -10.54 -10.12
C GLY A 241 -12.79 -9.09 -10.43
N LYS A 242 -13.48 -8.43 -9.49
CA LYS A 242 -13.88 -7.03 -9.58
C LYS A 242 -12.95 -6.13 -8.78
N HIS A 243 -13.34 -4.85 -8.62
CA HIS A 243 -12.62 -3.91 -7.77
C HIS A 243 -12.83 -4.25 -6.29
N GLY A 244 -11.76 -4.63 -5.61
CA GLY A 244 -11.83 -5.23 -4.27
C GLY A 244 -12.09 -6.75 -4.36
N PHE A 245 -11.39 -7.49 -3.52
CA PHE A 245 -11.51 -8.94 -3.48
C PHE A 245 -12.44 -9.38 -2.34
N THR A 246 -13.24 -10.40 -2.61
CA THR A 246 -14.03 -11.07 -1.59
C THR A 246 -13.13 -11.78 -0.57
N PRO A 247 -13.62 -12.09 0.64
CA PRO A 247 -12.84 -12.89 1.60
C PRO A 247 -12.35 -14.22 1.02
N GLN A 248 -13.16 -14.90 0.21
CA GLN A 248 -12.78 -16.16 -0.44
C GLN A 248 -11.62 -15.96 -1.43
N GLU A 249 -11.68 -14.94 -2.29
CA GLU A 249 -10.59 -14.62 -3.21
C GLU A 249 -9.31 -14.28 -2.43
N MET A 250 -9.43 -13.55 -1.32
CA MET A 250 -8.26 -13.24 -0.47
C MET A 250 -7.68 -14.49 0.19
N ASP A 251 -8.50 -15.44 0.64
CA ASP A 251 -8.03 -16.73 1.19
C ASP A 251 -7.21 -17.52 0.15
N GLU A 252 -7.55 -17.43 -1.14
CA GLU A 252 -6.81 -18.04 -2.24
C GLU A 252 -5.54 -17.26 -2.63
N LEU A 253 -5.53 -15.94 -2.41
CA LEU A 253 -4.41 -15.06 -2.74
C LEU A 253 -3.31 -15.06 -1.66
N TRP A 254 -3.67 -15.13 -0.37
CA TRP A 254 -2.68 -15.08 0.71
C TRP A 254 -1.57 -16.13 0.59
N PRO A 255 -1.83 -17.42 0.28
CA PRO A 255 -0.78 -18.41 0.07
C PRO A 255 0.19 -18.04 -1.06
N GLN A 256 -0.31 -17.41 -2.13
CA GLN A 256 0.50 -16.97 -3.26
C GLN A 256 1.37 -15.77 -2.87
N ILE A 257 0.81 -14.81 -2.11
CA ILE A 257 1.53 -13.66 -1.56
C ILE A 257 2.66 -14.15 -0.65
N PHE A 258 2.40 -15.06 0.30
CA PHE A 258 3.44 -15.59 1.19
C PHE A 258 4.52 -16.39 0.45
N LYS A 259 4.15 -17.14 -0.60
CA LYS A 259 5.11 -17.79 -1.49
C LYS A 259 6.02 -16.78 -2.17
N TRP A 260 5.46 -15.67 -2.66
CA TRP A 260 6.23 -14.59 -3.27
C TRP A 260 7.15 -13.91 -2.26
N LEU A 261 6.68 -13.61 -1.04
CA LEU A 261 7.49 -13.04 0.03
C LEU A 261 8.68 -13.95 0.41
N LYS A 262 8.46 -15.26 0.45
CA LYS A 262 9.52 -16.24 0.72
C LYS A 262 10.54 -16.30 -0.44
N LYS A 263 10.09 -16.28 -1.69
CA LYS A 263 10.96 -16.22 -2.88
C LYS A 263 11.92 -15.03 -2.80
N HIS A 264 11.45 -13.88 -2.32
CA HIS A 264 12.25 -12.65 -2.18
C HIS A 264 12.97 -12.52 -0.84
N LYS A 265 12.98 -13.57 0.02
CA LYS A 265 13.65 -13.61 1.33
C LYS A 265 13.16 -12.54 2.30
N ILE A 266 11.90 -12.11 2.18
CA ILE A 266 11.29 -11.09 3.02
C ILE A 266 10.60 -11.74 4.23
N SER A 267 9.95 -12.88 4.04
CA SER A 267 9.46 -13.76 5.12
C SER A 267 10.27 -15.05 5.22
N THR A 268 10.20 -15.72 6.34
CA THR A 268 10.78 -17.05 6.56
C THR A 268 9.92 -18.16 5.97
#